data_2682776a46efe3b5fb002a4f1f0f0748
#
_entry.id   2682776a46efe3b5fb002a4f1f0f0748
#
_cell.length_a   1.000
_cell.length_b   1.000
_cell.length_c   1.000
_cell.angle_alpha   90.00
_cell.angle_beta   90.00
_cell.angle_gamma   90.00
#
_symmetry.space_group_name_H-M   'P 1'
#
loop_
_entity.id
_entity.type
_entity.pdbx_description
1 polymer ?
#
loop_
_entity_poly.entity_id
_entity_poly.type
_entity_poly.pdbx_seq_one_letter_code
_entity_poly.pdbx_strand_id
1 'polypeptide(L)'
;MSTRSSREPIETVRHQLRPLFDQVVLKELDQDRMRRSGLVVPQGIDEPPPQQGIVLAVGPGLDWWESAGVDMPVQPGDHVVFPSSAGVWVEIDEERLLVCRVGEILGVLESLESNPGAS
;
A
#
# COMPACT_ATOMS: atom_id res chain seq x y z
N MET A 1 -31.39 24.43 -3.30
CA MET A 1 -31.00 24.07 -3.10
C MET A 1 -30.95 23.38 -3.03
N SER A 2 -30.54 23.27 -3.18
CA SER A 2 -30.19 22.66 -3.00
C SER A 2 -30.08 21.96 -3.15
N THR A 3 -29.99 21.81 -3.34
CA THR A 3 -29.80 21.10 -3.39
C THR A 3 -29.52 20.63 -3.83
N ARG A 4 -29.21 20.52 -4.09
CA ARG A 4 -28.70 20.03 -4.33
C ARG A 4 -28.34 19.74 -4.77
N SER A 5 -28.32 20.10 -5.04
CA SER A 5 -27.86 19.77 -5.28
C SER A 5 -27.48 19.12 -5.30
N SER A 6 -27.32 19.24 -5.37
CA SER A 6 -26.96 18.52 -5.15
C SER A 6 -26.79 17.42 -5.47
N ARG A 7 -26.67 17.09 -6.06
CA ARG A 7 -26.46 16.03 -6.32
C ARG A 7 -25.44 15.80 -7.16
N GLU A 8 -25.16 16.32 -8.15
CA GLU A 8 -24.15 16.16 -8.94
C GLU A 8 -22.91 16.31 -8.25
N PRO A 9 -22.65 17.22 -7.47
CA PRO A 9 -21.41 17.30 -6.76
C PRO A 9 -21.10 16.06 -5.99
N ILE A 10 -22.10 15.37 -5.49
CA ILE A 10 -21.82 14.17 -4.79
C ILE A 10 -21.23 13.15 -5.69
N GLU A 11 -21.65 13.07 -6.90
CA GLU A 11 -21.13 12.09 -7.79
C GLU A 11 -19.72 12.37 -8.16
N THR A 12 -19.26 13.59 -8.10
CA THR A 12 -17.92 13.92 -8.47
C THR A 12 -17.00 14.02 -7.26
N VAL A 13 -17.50 13.88 -6.04
CA VAL A 13 -16.66 13.96 -4.86
C VAL A 13 -15.83 12.71 -4.79
N ARG A 14 -14.54 12.89 -4.61
CA ARG A 14 -13.63 11.79 -4.46
C ARG A 14 -12.93 11.91 -3.14
N HIS A 15 -12.54 10.78 -2.56
CA HIS A 15 -11.92 10.78 -1.27
C HIS A 15 -10.52 10.22 -1.36
N GLN A 16 -9.65 10.72 -0.52
CA GLN A 16 -8.30 10.23 -0.43
C GLN A 16 -8.02 9.96 1.02
N LEU A 17 -7.56 8.78 1.33
CA LEU A 17 -7.26 8.41 2.70
C LEU A 17 -5.82 8.82 3.01
N ARG A 18 -5.64 9.72 3.96
CA ARG A 18 -4.31 10.16 4.36
C ARG A 18 -3.92 9.40 5.60
N PRO A 19 -2.92 8.54 5.54
CA PRO A 19 -2.53 7.77 6.73
C PRO A 19 -1.85 8.66 7.76
N LEU A 20 -1.94 8.25 9.02
CA LEU A 20 -1.33 9.00 10.10
C LEU A 20 -0.17 8.22 10.68
N PHE A 21 0.78 8.93 11.27
CA PHE A 21 1.88 8.32 11.97
C PHE A 21 2.65 7.37 11.06
N ASP A 22 2.90 6.15 11.46
CA ASP A 22 3.69 5.21 10.69
C ASP A 22 2.82 4.30 9.83
N GLN A 23 1.61 4.73 9.51
CA GLN A 23 0.74 3.88 8.72
C GLN A 23 0.88 4.18 7.23
N VAL A 24 0.51 3.22 6.42
CA VAL A 24 0.57 3.35 4.97
C VAL A 24 -0.73 2.82 4.38
N VAL A 25 -1.06 3.29 3.19
CA VAL A 25 -2.23 2.84 2.47
C VAL A 25 -1.76 2.08 1.26
N LEU A 26 -2.26 0.85 1.09
CA LEU A 26 -1.83 -0.02 0.01
C LEU A 26 -3.02 -0.42 -0.85
N LYS A 27 -2.75 -0.63 -2.13
CA LYS A 27 -3.75 -1.18 -3.03
C LYS A 27 -3.25 -2.54 -3.45
N GLU A 28 -4.09 -3.59 -3.32
CA GLU A 28 -3.70 -4.93 -3.65
C GLU A 28 -3.49 -5.06 -5.15
N LEU A 29 -2.47 -5.79 -5.57
CA LEU A 29 -2.23 -5.99 -6.98
C LEU A 29 -3.22 -7.00 -7.53
N ASP A 30 -3.54 -6.85 -8.83
CA ASP A 30 -4.40 -7.83 -9.46
C ASP A 30 -3.58 -9.07 -9.77
N GLN A 31 -4.28 -10.12 -10.19
CA GLN A 31 -3.65 -11.40 -10.40
C GLN A 31 -2.59 -11.36 -11.48
N ASP A 32 -2.82 -10.64 -12.54
CA ASP A 32 -1.85 -10.59 -13.60
C ASP A 32 -0.56 -9.92 -13.15
N ARG A 33 -0.66 -8.82 -12.43
CA ARG A 33 0.54 -8.15 -11.97
C ARG A 33 1.28 -8.99 -10.94
N MET A 34 0.56 -9.74 -10.12
CA MET A 34 1.22 -10.58 -9.16
C MET A 34 2.00 -11.69 -9.85
N ARG A 35 1.45 -12.25 -10.93
CA ARG A 35 2.19 -13.28 -11.64
C ARG A 35 3.45 -12.72 -12.27
N ARG A 36 3.41 -11.51 -12.78
CA ARG A 36 4.57 -10.94 -13.44
C ARG A 36 5.62 -10.43 -12.48
N SER A 37 5.31 -10.39 -11.18
CA SER A 37 6.25 -9.84 -10.21
C SER A 37 7.42 -10.78 -9.96
N GLY A 38 7.26 -12.06 -10.26
CA GLY A 38 8.34 -13.02 -10.01
C GLY A 38 8.35 -13.59 -8.61
N LEU A 39 7.41 -13.17 -7.76
CA LEU A 39 7.38 -13.69 -6.40
C LEU A 39 6.61 -15.00 -6.39
N VAL A 40 7.24 -16.06 -5.89
CA VAL A 40 6.64 -17.37 -5.84
C VAL A 40 6.52 -17.79 -4.39
N VAL A 41 5.31 -18.25 -4.00
CA VAL A 41 5.08 -18.69 -2.65
C VAL A 41 5.09 -20.22 -2.64
N PRO A 42 5.87 -20.85 -1.76
CA PRO A 42 5.93 -22.31 -1.75
C PRO A 42 4.59 -22.93 -1.42
N GLN A 43 4.34 -24.10 -1.99
CA GLN A 43 3.12 -24.81 -1.73
C GLN A 43 3.25 -25.62 -0.46
N GLY A 44 2.12 -26.01 0.10
CA GLY A 44 2.14 -26.91 1.23
C GLY A 44 2.34 -26.25 2.58
N ILE A 45 2.26 -24.92 2.62
CA ILE A 45 2.37 -24.20 3.87
C ILE A 45 0.99 -24.00 4.44
N ASP A 46 0.81 -24.23 5.72
CA ASP A 46 -0.48 -24.07 6.35
C ASP A 46 -0.92 -22.63 6.43
N GLU A 47 0.00 -21.70 6.49
CA GLU A 47 -0.37 -20.31 6.63
C GLU A 47 -0.80 -19.72 5.32
N PRO A 48 -1.69 -18.75 5.34
CA PRO A 48 -2.07 -18.07 4.10
C PRO A 48 -0.84 -17.42 3.46
N PRO A 49 -0.77 -17.39 2.15
CA PRO A 49 0.39 -16.80 1.48
C PRO A 49 0.44 -15.29 1.67
N PRO A 50 1.61 -14.71 1.60
CA PRO A 50 1.71 -13.26 1.65
C PRO A 50 1.10 -12.63 0.41
N GLN A 51 0.75 -11.37 0.53
CA GLN A 51 0.11 -10.65 -0.53
C GLN A 51 0.99 -9.51 -1.02
N GLN A 52 0.66 -8.96 -2.16
CA GLN A 52 1.46 -7.90 -2.76
C GLN A 52 0.57 -6.70 -3.04
N GLY A 53 1.13 -5.54 -2.94
CA GLY A 53 0.39 -4.31 -3.18
C GLY A 53 1.30 -3.17 -3.57
N ILE A 54 0.67 -2.07 -3.95
CA ILE A 54 1.38 -0.84 -4.29
C ILE A 54 1.05 0.18 -3.23
N VAL A 55 2.07 0.87 -2.74
CA VAL A 55 1.88 1.91 -1.74
C VAL A 55 1.24 3.11 -2.42
N LEU A 56 0.10 3.53 -1.92
CA LEU A 56 -0.58 4.70 -2.46
C LEU A 56 -0.25 5.96 -1.66
N ALA A 57 -0.08 5.83 -0.37
CA ALA A 57 0.20 6.98 0.48
C ALA A 57 0.90 6.52 1.75
N VAL A 58 1.68 7.39 2.34
CA VAL A 58 2.41 7.08 3.56
C VAL A 58 2.17 8.17 4.57
N GLY A 59 2.20 7.82 5.85
CA GLY A 59 2.10 8.80 6.91
C GLY A 59 3.43 9.48 7.15
N PRO A 60 3.44 10.45 8.04
CA PRO A 60 4.68 11.20 8.30
C PRO A 60 5.69 10.47 9.19
N GLY A 61 5.30 9.35 9.77
CA GLY A 61 6.17 8.65 10.69
C GLY A 61 5.82 8.95 12.13
N LEU A 62 6.53 8.34 13.04
CA LEU A 62 6.31 8.58 14.45
C LEU A 62 7.09 9.80 14.88
N ASP A 63 6.64 10.43 15.98
CA ASP A 63 7.25 11.68 16.40
C ASP A 63 8.74 11.57 16.62
N TRP A 64 9.19 10.48 17.20
CA TRP A 64 10.60 10.38 17.52
C TRP A 64 11.49 10.03 16.32
N TRP A 65 10.86 9.70 15.18
CA TRP A 65 11.66 9.35 14.02
C TRP A 65 12.51 10.52 13.54
N GLU A 66 11.94 11.70 13.55
CA GLU A 66 12.69 12.85 13.05
C GLU A 66 13.93 13.09 13.89
N SER A 67 13.80 13.07 15.21
CA SER A 67 14.96 13.33 16.05
C SER A 67 15.95 12.18 16.00
N ALA A 68 15.52 10.98 15.63
CA ALA A 68 16.42 9.85 15.52
C ALA A 68 16.99 9.69 14.12
N GLY A 69 16.61 10.56 13.18
CA GLY A 69 17.10 10.45 11.81
C GLY A 69 16.48 9.31 11.05
N VAL A 70 15.27 8.87 11.40
CA VAL A 70 14.61 7.78 10.75
C VAL A 70 13.61 8.32 9.76
N ASP A 71 13.66 7.83 8.52
CA ASP A 71 12.71 8.23 7.50
C ASP A 71 11.73 7.10 7.25
N MET A 72 10.58 7.43 6.66
CA MET A 72 9.61 6.41 6.28
C MET A 72 10.28 5.47 5.27
N PRO A 73 10.32 4.17 5.55
CA PRO A 73 11.08 3.26 4.69
C PRO A 73 10.43 2.93 3.37
N VAL A 74 9.18 3.30 3.15
CA VAL A 74 8.54 3.06 1.87
C VAL A 74 7.99 4.37 1.34
N GLN A 75 7.78 4.43 0.04
CA GLN A 75 7.28 5.62 -0.63
C GLN A 75 6.12 5.25 -1.53
N PRO A 76 5.27 6.21 -1.87
CA PRO A 76 4.19 5.92 -2.81
C PRO A 76 4.77 5.39 -4.11
N GLY A 77 4.14 4.36 -4.63
CA GLY A 77 4.60 3.69 -5.83
C GLY A 77 5.40 2.44 -5.58
N ASP A 78 5.86 2.23 -4.36
CA ASP A 78 6.64 1.04 -4.06
C ASP A 78 5.77 -0.21 -4.14
N HIS A 79 6.36 -1.30 -4.64
CA HIS A 79 5.70 -2.58 -4.72
C HIS A 79 6.11 -3.35 -3.47
N VAL A 80 5.17 -3.62 -2.59
CA VAL A 80 5.50 -4.21 -1.30
C VAL A 80 4.83 -5.55 -1.10
N VAL A 81 5.38 -6.33 -0.18
CA VAL A 81 4.88 -7.64 0.18
C VAL A 81 4.48 -7.57 1.64
N PHE A 82 3.31 -8.08 1.98
CA PHE A 82 2.83 -8.01 3.34
C PHE A 82 2.06 -9.28 3.69
N PRO A 83 2.01 -9.66 4.97
CA PRO A 83 1.28 -10.86 5.34
C PRO A 83 -0.23 -10.65 5.19
N SER A 84 -0.95 -11.73 4.96
CA SER A 84 -2.39 -11.62 4.78
C SER A 84 -3.09 -11.10 6.02
N SER A 85 -2.45 -11.17 7.17
CA SER A 85 -3.03 -10.69 8.42
C SER A 85 -2.72 -9.23 8.69
N ALA A 86 -1.99 -8.56 7.82
CA ALA A 86 -1.60 -7.18 8.08
C ALA A 86 -2.79 -6.25 7.99
N GLY A 87 -2.81 -5.26 8.87
CA GLY A 87 -3.67 -4.11 8.76
C GLY A 87 -5.15 -4.37 8.74
N VAL A 88 -5.85 -3.38 8.24
CA VAL A 88 -7.30 -3.39 8.19
C VAL A 88 -7.72 -2.98 6.78
N TRP A 89 -8.65 -3.74 6.21
CA TRP A 89 -9.16 -3.39 4.89
C TRP A 89 -10.28 -2.38 5.01
N VAL A 90 -10.23 -1.36 4.17
CA VAL A 90 -11.25 -0.33 4.13
C VAL A 90 -11.70 -0.15 2.69
N GLU A 91 -12.88 0.39 2.50
CA GLU A 91 -13.39 0.65 1.17
C GLU A 91 -13.63 2.14 1.02
N ILE A 92 -12.97 2.75 0.06
CA ILE A 92 -13.07 4.18 -0.20
C ILE A 92 -13.48 4.34 -1.66
N ASP A 93 -14.63 4.95 -1.91
CA ASP A 93 -15.11 5.19 -3.28
C ASP A 93 -15.11 3.90 -4.08
N GLU A 94 -15.63 2.84 -3.45
CA GLU A 94 -15.77 1.54 -4.10
C GLU A 94 -14.43 0.87 -4.40
N GLU A 95 -13.37 1.34 -3.80
CA GLU A 95 -12.07 0.73 -3.97
C GLU A 95 -11.62 0.17 -2.64
N ARG A 96 -11.14 -1.07 -2.64
CA ARG A 96 -10.72 -1.74 -1.42
C ARG A 96 -9.26 -1.47 -1.18
N LEU A 97 -8.94 -0.88 -0.04
CA LEU A 97 -7.56 -0.50 0.28
C LEU A 97 -7.18 -1.09 1.62
N LEU A 98 -5.90 -1.33 1.81
CA LEU A 98 -5.38 -1.84 3.07
C LEU A 98 -4.64 -0.73 3.79
N VAL A 99 -4.97 -0.54 5.06
CA VAL A 99 -4.25 0.42 5.90
C VAL A 99 -3.50 -0.40 6.93
N CYS A 100 -2.18 -0.29 6.94
CA CYS A 100 -1.39 -1.04 7.90
C CYS A 100 -0.21 -0.20 8.35
N ARG A 101 0.46 -0.65 9.40
CA ARG A 101 1.64 0.05 9.87
C ARG A 101 2.81 -0.38 9.01
N VAL A 102 3.77 0.52 8.80
CA VAL A 102 4.89 0.21 7.94
C VAL A 102 5.66 -0.99 8.48
N GLY A 103 5.66 -1.20 9.80
CA GLY A 103 6.35 -2.34 10.37
C GLY A 103 5.72 -3.68 10.04
N GLU A 104 4.49 -3.68 9.50
CA GLU A 104 3.87 -4.93 9.10
C GLU A 104 4.24 -5.34 7.69
N ILE A 105 4.89 -4.46 6.93
CA ILE A 105 5.30 -4.77 5.57
C ILE A 105 6.55 -5.61 5.63
N LEU A 106 6.56 -6.71 4.89
CA LEU A 106 7.69 -7.63 4.93
C LEU A 106 8.86 -7.11 4.10
N GLY A 107 8.59 -6.44 3.01
CA GLY A 107 9.67 -5.92 2.19
C GLY A 107 9.17 -5.21 0.96
N VAL A 108 10.08 -4.61 0.24
CA VAL A 108 9.81 -3.93 -1.01
C VAL A 108 10.39 -4.78 -2.12
N LEU A 109 9.56 -5.08 -3.13
CA LEU A 109 10.01 -5.90 -4.24
C LEU A 109 10.61 -4.98 -5.29
N GLU A 110 11.89 -5.11 -5.56
CA GLU A 110 12.59 -4.24 -6.48
C GLU A 110 13.06 -5.03 -7.68
N SER A 111 13.04 -4.39 -8.84
CA SER A 111 13.52 -5.02 -10.05
C SER A 111 15.02 -4.90 -10.14
N LEU A 112 15.66 -6.03 -10.39
CA LEU A 112 17.10 -6.01 -10.56
C LEU A 112 17.53 -5.89 -11.97
N GLU A 113 16.59 -5.78 -12.94
CA GLU A 113 16.97 -5.68 -14.24
C GLU A 113 17.55 -4.45 -14.55
N SER A 114 17.57 -3.65 -13.90
CA SER A 114 18.09 -2.49 -14.07
C SER A 114 18.86 -2.28 -15.04
N ASN A 115 19.45 -1.62 -15.05
CA ASN A 115 20.10 -1.21 -16.06
C ASN A 115 21.47 -1.55 -16.03
N PRO A 116 22.07 -1.72 -17.07
CA PRO A 116 23.42 -2.04 -17.16
C PRO A 116 24.26 -1.03 -16.49
N GLY A 117 23.81 0.14 -16.41
CA GLY A 117 24.61 1.10 -15.76
C GLY A 117 24.75 0.86 -14.32
N ALA A 118 23.84 0.12 -13.78
CA ALA A 118 23.92 -0.15 -12.39
C ALA A 118 24.87 -1.25 -12.11
N SER A 119 25.27 -1.94 -13.04
CA SER A 119 26.11 -3.07 -12.75
C SER A 119 27.56 -2.70 -12.69
#